data_e520d2ad7984e150896d2a118f5a9a25
#
_entry.id   e520d2ad7984e150896d2a118f5a9a25
#
_cell.length_a   1.000
_cell.length_b   1.000
_cell.length_c   1.000
_cell.angle_alpha   90.00
_cell.angle_beta   90.00
_cell.angle_gamma   90.00
#
_symmetry.space_group_name_H-M   'P 1'
#
loop_
_entity.id
_entity.type
_entity.pdbx_description
1 polymer ?
#
loop_
_entity_poly.entity_id
_entity_poly.type
_entity_poly.pdbx_seq_one_letter_code
_entity_poly.pdbx_strand_id
1 'polypeptide(L)' 'MPESGLPIRVYKENDMWHVDYGEGETEEHTSLEEAESAADAVAQAEERTVVIEE' A
#
# COMPACT_ATOMS: atom_id res chain seq x y z
N MET A 1 15.83 15.42 -8.86
CA MET A 1 14.96 14.93 -9.02
C MET A 1 14.25 14.44 -8.00
N PRO A 2 13.23 14.51 -7.97
CA PRO A 2 12.54 14.13 -6.90
C PRO A 2 12.39 12.70 -6.84
N GLU A 3 12.23 12.19 -5.70
CA GLU A 3 11.99 10.94 -5.53
C GLU A 3 10.66 10.64 -5.71
N SER A 4 10.34 9.47 -6.04
CA SER A 4 9.02 9.10 -6.28
C SER A 4 8.21 8.98 -5.05
N GLY A 5 8.70 9.03 -3.96
CA GLY A 5 7.93 8.94 -2.75
C GLY A 5 8.17 7.67 -2.01
N LEU A 6 7.53 7.53 -0.85
CA LEU A 6 7.76 6.40 0.00
C LEU A 6 7.15 5.14 -0.59
N PRO A 7 7.74 3.98 -0.34
CA PRO A 7 7.12 2.73 -0.81
C PRO A 7 5.80 2.51 -0.07
N ILE A 8 4.85 1.90 -0.76
CA ILE A 8 3.56 1.57 -0.19
C ILE A 8 3.66 0.13 0.28
N ARG A 9 3.35 -0.11 1.54
CA ARG A 9 3.47 -1.45 2.11
C ARG A 9 2.11 -2.07 2.28
N VAL A 10 1.99 -3.34 1.89
CA VAL A 10 0.77 -4.10 2.06
C VAL A 10 1.09 -5.28 2.95
N TYR A 11 0.42 -5.42 4.08
CA TYR A 11 0.71 -6.48 5.02
C TYR A 11 -0.57 -6.94 5.72
N LYS A 12 -0.53 -8.11 6.31
CA LYS A 12 -1.69 -8.67 6.97
C LYS A 12 -1.48 -8.64 8.48
N GLU A 13 -2.49 -8.20 9.20
CA GLU A 13 -2.42 -8.16 10.64
C GLU A 13 -3.82 -8.32 11.19
N ASN A 14 -4.01 -9.20 12.16
CA ASN A 14 -5.31 -9.42 12.80
C ASN A 14 -6.39 -9.77 11.78
N ASP A 15 -6.02 -10.62 10.84
CA ASP A 15 -6.95 -11.10 9.81
C ASP A 15 -7.42 -10.02 8.86
N MET A 16 -6.77 -8.87 8.85
CA MET A 16 -7.10 -7.81 7.92
C MET A 16 -5.86 -7.44 7.13
N TRP A 17 -6.06 -7.02 5.89
CA TRP A 17 -4.96 -6.54 5.09
C TRP A 17 -4.86 -5.03 5.24
N HIS A 18 -3.67 -4.54 5.42
CA HIS A 18 -3.43 -3.12 5.65
C HIS A 18 -2.55 -2.57 4.56
N VAL A 19 -2.84 -1.34 4.16
CA VAL A 19 -2.01 -0.64 3.19
C VAL A 19 -1.47 0.59 3.89
N ASP A 20 -0.15 0.68 3.95
CA ASP A 20 0.51 1.79 4.63
C ASP A 20 1.13 2.67 3.55
N TYR A 21 0.55 3.85 3.36
CA TYR A 21 1.03 4.78 2.35
C TYR A 21 2.15 5.68 2.88
N GLY A 22 2.47 5.57 4.14
CA GLY A 22 3.48 6.43 4.75
C GLY A 22 2.86 7.65 5.37
N GLU A 23 3.62 8.33 6.17
CA GLU A 23 3.19 9.57 6.79
C GLU A 23 1.90 9.43 7.60
N GLY A 24 1.69 8.26 8.15
CA GLY A 24 0.52 8.05 8.99
C GLY A 24 -0.75 7.68 8.23
N GLU A 25 -0.69 7.57 6.91
CA GLU A 25 -1.89 7.23 6.15
C GLU A 25 -1.96 5.75 5.93
N THR A 26 -3.01 5.12 6.42
CA THR A 26 -3.19 3.68 6.28
C THR A 26 -4.63 3.37 5.93
N GLU A 27 -4.85 2.20 5.32
CA GLU A 27 -6.17 1.73 5.00
C GLU A 27 -6.27 0.27 5.37
N GLU A 28 -7.49 -0.22 5.60
CA GLU A 28 -7.74 -1.61 5.90
C GLU A 28 -8.65 -2.20 4.86
N HIS A 29 -8.36 -3.44 4.48
CA HIS A 29 -9.17 -4.15 3.49
C HIS A 29 -9.36 -5.58 3.97
N THR A 30 -10.40 -6.23 3.48
CA THR A 30 -10.70 -7.58 3.93
C THR A 30 -9.98 -8.64 3.11
N SER A 31 -9.40 -8.28 1.98
CA SER A 31 -8.70 -9.25 1.16
C SER A 31 -7.45 -8.66 0.58
N LEU A 32 -6.52 -9.52 0.22
CA LEU A 32 -5.28 -9.08 -0.40
C LEU A 32 -5.56 -8.42 -1.73
N GLU A 33 -6.50 -8.95 -2.50
CA GLU A 33 -6.79 -8.40 -3.80
C GLU A 33 -7.26 -6.96 -3.70
N GLU A 34 -8.09 -6.68 -2.71
CA GLU A 34 -8.57 -5.32 -2.54
C GLU A 34 -7.45 -4.40 -2.09
N ALA A 35 -6.63 -4.86 -1.16
CA ALA A 35 -5.53 -4.05 -0.68
C ALA A 35 -4.53 -3.78 -1.81
N GLU A 36 -4.23 -4.79 -2.59
CA GLU A 36 -3.30 -4.67 -3.68
C GLU A 36 -3.81 -3.72 -4.75
N SER A 37 -5.10 -3.82 -5.06
CA SER A 37 -5.70 -2.95 -6.06
C SER A 37 -5.64 -1.49 -5.63
N ALA A 38 -5.94 -1.23 -4.36
CA ALA A 38 -5.89 0.13 -3.84
C ALA A 38 -4.46 0.66 -3.85
N ALA A 39 -3.50 -0.16 -3.43
CA ALA A 39 -2.12 0.26 -3.39
C ALA A 39 -1.59 0.52 -4.81
N ASP A 40 -1.96 -0.34 -5.76
CA ASP A 40 -1.53 -0.19 -7.11
C ASP A 40 -2.02 1.10 -7.75
N ALA A 41 -3.25 1.47 -7.49
CA ALA A 41 -3.81 2.70 -8.05
C ALA A 41 -3.01 3.91 -7.58
N VAL A 42 -2.69 3.96 -6.30
CA VAL A 42 -1.92 5.07 -5.76
C VAL A 42 -0.49 5.01 -6.28
N ALA A 43 0.07 3.80 -6.35
CA ALA A 43 1.45 3.64 -6.81
C ALA A 43 1.61 4.15 -8.24
N GLN A 44 0.64 3.86 -9.09
CA GLN A 44 0.72 4.32 -10.46
C GLN A 44 0.55 5.83 -10.55
N ALA A 45 -0.37 6.36 -9.78
CA ALA A 45 -0.62 7.80 -9.83
C ALA A 45 0.56 8.60 -9.30
N GLU A 46 1.27 8.06 -8.33
CA GLU A 46 2.36 8.79 -7.67
C GLU A 46 3.72 8.22 -7.98
N GLU A 47 3.79 7.23 -8.87
CA GLU A 47 5.06 6.62 -9.26
C GLU A 47 5.79 6.06 -8.07
N ARG A 48 5.07 5.30 -7.25
CA ARG A 48 5.63 4.71 -6.05
C ARG A 48 5.69 3.19 -6.21
N THR A 49 6.48 2.54 -5.39
CA THR A 49 6.63 1.10 -5.43
C THR A 49 5.73 0.45 -4.40
N VAL A 50 5.13 -0.69 -4.74
CA VAL A 50 4.32 -1.44 -3.79
C VAL A 50 5.12 -2.62 -3.30
N VAL A 51 5.19 -2.78 -1.97
CA VAL A 51 5.88 -3.89 -1.34
C VAL A 51 4.85 -4.71 -0.58
N ILE A 52 4.72 -5.98 -0.92
CA ILE A 52 3.76 -6.85 -0.25
C ILE A 52 4.51 -7.71 0.72
N GLU A 53 4.13 -7.64 1.99
CA GLU A 53 4.75 -8.40 3.04
C GLU A 53 3.81 -9.49 3.51
N GLU A 54 4.26 -10.72 3.53
CA GLU A 54 3.42 -11.81 3.97
C GLU A 54 3.89 -12.39 5.30
#